data_fc80172133fd5d40ca4f5409c2118d7a
#
_entry.id   fc80172133fd5d40ca4f5409c2118d7a
#
_cell.length_a   1.000
_cell.length_b   1.000
_cell.length_c   1.000
_cell.angle_alpha   90.00
_cell.angle_beta   90.00
_cell.angle_gamma   90.00
#
_symmetry.space_group_name_H-M   'P 1'
#
loop_
_entity.id
_entity.type
_entity.pdbx_description
1 polymer ?
#
loop_
_entity_poly.entity_id
_entity_poly.type
_entity_poly.pdbx_seq_one_letter_code
_entity_poly.pdbx_strand_id
1 'polypeptide(L)'
;MLDIKFVRENPDLVDKSCESRQNAHWDCEKFFELDEERRSVIAEVESLQAERNAVSKQIGLLMREGKKEEAEAAKEQVAANKDRIAELDQRRGEVEEELTALVAAIPNIPDASVPYGKDDSDNPEVRKWGEPTQFDFEPKAHWDLGPELGMIDFDRGVKLAGTRFYLLGGMGARMERALINFMIDTHNQAGFKEWWPPVITNQDSLFGTGQLPKFEEDLYHVQPDLYLIPTAEVQLTNIHRDEILDASQLPLLYTAFTPCFREEAGSAGRDTRGIIRVHQFDKVEMVKFAKPEDSMNQLESMVQEAEKILQLLGLPYHVVTLCTGDIGFSACKCYDIEVWLPSYNAYKEISSCSNCWDFQARRANIRYKDPAEFKGTRLVHTLNGSGLAVGRTMAAIMENYQNADGSVTVPEALRPYMGGIEVIRPE
;
A
#
# COMPACT_ATOMS: atom_id res chain seq x y z
N MET A 1 -10.80 0.06 2.62
CA MET A 1 -12.07 -0.53 2.15
C MET A 1 -13.07 0.56 1.81
N LEU A 2 -14.04 0.24 0.98
CA LEU A 2 -15.12 1.17 0.65
C LEU A 2 -16.02 1.43 1.87
N ASP A 3 -16.74 2.55 1.83
CA ASP A 3 -17.77 2.85 2.83
C ASP A 3 -19.03 2.01 2.56
N ILE A 4 -19.58 1.36 3.60
CA ILE A 4 -20.77 0.49 3.46
C ILE A 4 -21.98 1.27 2.90
N LYS A 5 -22.15 2.53 3.32
CA LYS A 5 -23.24 3.37 2.79
C LYS A 5 -23.00 3.69 1.31
N PHE A 6 -21.75 4.00 0.94
CA PHE A 6 -21.39 4.23 -0.46
C PHE A 6 -21.68 2.99 -1.32
N VAL A 7 -21.29 1.79 -0.89
CA VAL A 7 -21.54 0.54 -1.61
C VAL A 7 -23.05 0.31 -1.80
N ARG A 8 -23.85 0.52 -0.75
CA ARG A 8 -25.31 0.40 -0.79
C ARG A 8 -25.96 1.36 -1.77
N GLU A 9 -25.49 2.61 -1.82
CA GLU A 9 -26.05 3.67 -2.66
C GLU A 9 -25.56 3.61 -4.11
N ASN A 10 -24.46 2.90 -4.38
CA ASN A 10 -23.81 2.86 -5.69
C ASN A 10 -23.42 1.43 -6.15
N PRO A 11 -24.30 0.42 -6.06
CA PRO A 11 -23.94 -0.96 -6.40
C PRO A 11 -23.49 -1.11 -7.85
N ASP A 12 -24.15 -0.45 -8.80
CA ASP A 12 -23.78 -0.48 -10.24
C ASP A 12 -22.35 0.06 -10.49
N LEU A 13 -21.90 1.04 -9.70
CA LEU A 13 -20.54 1.57 -9.81
C LEU A 13 -19.51 0.57 -9.27
N VAL A 14 -19.85 -0.14 -8.19
CA VAL A 14 -19.00 -1.19 -7.63
C VAL A 14 -18.90 -2.35 -8.62
N ASP A 15 -20.02 -2.78 -9.22
CA ASP A 15 -20.04 -3.82 -10.27
C ASP A 15 -19.12 -3.46 -11.43
N LYS A 16 -19.29 -2.27 -12.01
CA LYS A 16 -18.48 -1.76 -13.11
C LYS A 16 -16.99 -1.68 -12.74
N SER A 17 -16.69 -1.24 -11.51
CA SER A 17 -15.32 -1.20 -11.01
C SER A 17 -14.71 -2.60 -10.93
N CYS A 18 -15.43 -3.57 -10.39
CA CYS A 18 -14.99 -4.97 -10.31
C CYS A 18 -14.83 -5.59 -11.70
N GLU A 19 -15.76 -5.36 -12.63
CA GLU A 19 -15.68 -5.83 -14.02
C GLU A 19 -14.46 -5.27 -14.77
N SER A 20 -14.08 -4.02 -14.49
CA SER A 20 -12.93 -3.38 -15.12
C SER A 20 -11.58 -3.83 -14.55
N ARG A 21 -11.57 -4.46 -13.37
CA ARG A 21 -10.38 -4.97 -12.70
C ARG A 21 -10.26 -6.47 -12.87
N GLN A 22 -9.10 -6.96 -13.26
CA GLN A 22 -8.88 -8.40 -13.41
C GLN A 22 -9.13 -9.13 -12.09
N ASN A 23 -9.95 -10.20 -12.18
CA ASN A 23 -10.23 -11.11 -11.05
C ASN A 23 -10.84 -10.44 -9.80
N ALA A 24 -11.51 -9.30 -9.94
CA ALA A 24 -12.26 -8.71 -8.85
C ALA A 24 -13.72 -9.16 -8.92
N HIS A 25 -14.19 -9.77 -7.84
CA HIS A 25 -15.59 -10.19 -7.67
C HIS A 25 -16.08 -9.74 -6.30
N TRP A 26 -17.36 -9.40 -6.23
CA TRP A 26 -18.03 -9.16 -4.96
C TRP A 26 -19.43 -9.79 -4.99
N ASP A 27 -19.92 -10.21 -3.85
CA ASP A 27 -21.23 -10.80 -3.72
C ASP A 27 -22.26 -9.72 -3.35
N CYS A 28 -22.88 -9.16 -4.38
CA CYS A 28 -23.86 -8.08 -4.25
C CYS A 28 -25.10 -8.54 -3.47
N GLU A 29 -25.60 -9.77 -3.74
CA GLU A 29 -26.78 -10.31 -3.05
C GLU A 29 -26.50 -10.49 -1.57
N LYS A 30 -25.38 -11.11 -1.23
CA LYS A 30 -24.97 -11.31 0.17
C LYS A 30 -24.72 -9.99 0.91
N PHE A 31 -24.17 -9.00 0.22
CA PHE A 31 -23.99 -7.65 0.79
C PHE A 31 -25.34 -7.07 1.21
N PHE A 32 -26.34 -7.06 0.33
CA PHE A 32 -27.66 -6.49 0.65
C PHE A 32 -28.39 -7.27 1.73
N GLU A 33 -28.28 -8.61 1.74
CA GLU A 33 -28.82 -9.46 2.81
C GLU A 33 -28.24 -9.04 4.19
N LEU A 34 -26.93 -8.98 4.30
CA LEU A 34 -26.23 -8.63 5.55
C LEU A 34 -26.50 -7.17 5.97
N ASP A 35 -26.50 -6.21 5.02
CA ASP A 35 -26.78 -4.81 5.32
C ASP A 35 -28.23 -4.59 5.78
N GLU A 36 -29.20 -5.27 5.21
CA GLU A 36 -30.58 -5.22 5.65
C GLU A 36 -30.75 -5.84 7.03
N GLU A 37 -30.18 -7.01 7.28
CA GLU A 37 -30.18 -7.64 8.59
C GLU A 37 -29.54 -6.74 9.64
N ARG A 38 -28.36 -6.19 9.35
CA ARG A 38 -27.66 -5.25 10.25
C ARG A 38 -28.55 -4.06 10.62
N ARG A 39 -29.21 -3.44 9.64
CA ARG A 39 -30.09 -2.28 9.89
C ARG A 39 -31.32 -2.67 10.70
N SER A 40 -31.90 -3.83 10.42
CA SER A 40 -33.05 -4.37 11.17
C SER A 40 -32.69 -4.63 12.63
N VAL A 41 -31.56 -5.29 12.87
CA VAL A 41 -31.06 -5.57 14.24
C VAL A 41 -30.80 -4.26 15.00
N ILE A 42 -30.15 -3.27 14.38
CA ILE A 42 -29.88 -1.98 15.02
C ILE A 42 -31.23 -1.29 15.40
N ALA A 43 -32.21 -1.25 14.51
CA ALA A 43 -33.50 -0.64 14.77
C ALA A 43 -34.27 -1.35 15.90
N GLU A 44 -34.21 -2.70 15.96
CA GLU A 44 -34.84 -3.46 17.07
C GLU A 44 -34.15 -3.17 18.40
N VAL A 45 -32.81 -3.16 18.44
CA VAL A 45 -32.04 -2.80 19.66
C VAL A 45 -32.39 -1.39 20.15
N GLU A 46 -32.41 -0.40 19.26
CA GLU A 46 -32.77 0.98 19.61
C GLU A 46 -34.19 1.07 20.16
N SER A 47 -35.15 0.37 19.57
CA SER A 47 -36.54 0.31 20.03
C SER A 47 -36.65 -0.31 21.43
N LEU A 48 -36.01 -1.48 21.64
CA LEU A 48 -35.99 -2.15 22.94
C LEU A 48 -35.28 -1.34 24.02
N GLN A 49 -34.22 -0.61 23.70
CA GLN A 49 -33.54 0.29 24.63
C GLN A 49 -34.42 1.47 25.03
N ALA A 50 -35.15 2.05 24.07
CA ALA A 50 -36.11 3.14 24.36
C ALA A 50 -37.26 2.65 25.25
N GLU A 51 -37.83 1.49 24.95
CA GLU A 51 -38.87 0.84 25.74
C GLU A 51 -38.39 0.53 27.17
N ARG A 52 -37.23 -0.11 27.32
CA ARG A 52 -36.61 -0.40 28.62
C ARG A 52 -36.45 0.85 29.47
N ASN A 53 -36.01 1.97 28.84
CA ASN A 53 -35.84 3.23 29.53
C ASN A 53 -37.19 3.84 30.01
N ALA A 54 -38.24 3.73 29.19
CA ALA A 54 -39.59 4.15 29.54
C ALA A 54 -40.21 3.32 30.65
N VAL A 55 -40.13 1.99 30.55
CA VAL A 55 -40.66 1.07 31.58
C VAL A 55 -39.91 1.21 32.90
N SER A 56 -38.58 1.40 32.84
CA SER A 56 -37.76 1.66 34.09
C SER A 56 -38.23 2.90 34.84
N LYS A 57 -38.59 3.99 34.14
CA LYS A 57 -39.18 5.17 34.76
C LYS A 57 -40.55 4.89 35.38
N GLN A 58 -41.38 4.09 34.70
CA GLN A 58 -42.71 3.70 35.15
C GLN A 58 -42.65 2.86 36.43
N ILE A 59 -41.68 1.94 36.57
CA ILE A 59 -41.48 1.16 37.82
C ILE A 59 -41.33 2.05 39.04
N GLY A 60 -40.57 3.16 38.91
CA GLY A 60 -40.39 4.12 39.99
C GLY A 60 -41.70 4.81 40.43
N LEU A 61 -42.61 5.06 39.52
CA LEU A 61 -43.93 5.62 39.78
C LEU A 61 -44.85 4.59 40.44
N LEU A 62 -44.95 3.38 39.86
CA LEU A 62 -45.78 2.28 40.37
C LEU A 62 -45.41 1.90 41.82
N MET A 63 -44.12 1.88 42.14
CA MET A 63 -43.63 1.63 43.49
C MET A 63 -44.04 2.71 44.48
N ARG A 64 -44.05 3.99 44.06
CA ARG A 64 -44.53 5.13 44.88
C ARG A 64 -46.04 5.09 45.11
N GLU A 65 -46.80 4.61 44.16
CA GLU A 65 -48.25 4.45 44.19
C GLU A 65 -48.68 3.18 44.95
N GLY A 66 -47.74 2.32 45.36
CA GLY A 66 -48.03 1.06 46.10
C GLY A 66 -48.52 -0.07 45.19
N LYS A 67 -48.46 0.07 43.89
CA LYS A 67 -48.90 -0.94 42.87
C LYS A 67 -47.82 -2.01 42.64
N LYS A 68 -47.61 -2.87 43.64
CA LYS A 68 -46.48 -3.82 43.63
C LYS A 68 -46.55 -4.84 42.52
N GLU A 69 -47.74 -5.41 42.22
CA GLU A 69 -47.90 -6.44 41.16
C GLU A 69 -47.59 -5.86 39.77
N GLU A 70 -48.07 -4.64 39.48
CA GLU A 70 -47.76 -3.95 38.20
C GLU A 70 -46.28 -3.62 38.11
N ALA A 71 -45.63 -3.25 39.25
CA ALA A 71 -44.20 -2.97 39.28
C ALA A 71 -43.36 -4.24 39.06
N GLU A 72 -43.79 -5.41 39.56
CA GLU A 72 -43.09 -6.68 39.29
C GLU A 72 -43.24 -7.11 37.82
N ALA A 73 -44.44 -7.02 37.25
CA ALA A 73 -44.62 -7.28 35.82
C ALA A 73 -43.75 -6.37 34.90
N ALA A 74 -43.64 -5.09 35.26
CA ALA A 74 -42.75 -4.15 34.57
C ALA A 74 -41.26 -4.51 34.72
N LYS A 75 -40.84 -5.04 35.87
CA LYS A 75 -39.46 -5.54 36.05
C LYS A 75 -39.16 -6.77 35.20
N GLU A 76 -40.12 -7.70 35.11
CA GLU A 76 -39.98 -8.88 34.22
C GLU A 76 -39.83 -8.45 32.75
N GLN A 77 -40.61 -7.45 32.32
CA GLN A 77 -40.49 -6.90 30.98
C GLN A 77 -39.11 -6.27 30.73
N VAL A 78 -38.60 -5.51 31.72
CA VAL A 78 -37.23 -4.94 31.61
C VAL A 78 -36.16 -6.03 31.55
N ALA A 79 -36.33 -7.13 32.31
CA ALA A 79 -35.42 -8.27 32.28
C ALA A 79 -35.43 -8.96 30.90
N ALA A 80 -36.64 -9.25 30.37
CA ALA A 80 -36.79 -9.84 29.04
C ALA A 80 -36.17 -8.96 27.92
N ASN A 81 -36.42 -7.64 27.99
CA ASN A 81 -35.81 -6.72 27.01
C ASN A 81 -34.29 -6.68 27.12
N LYS A 82 -33.72 -6.81 28.34
CA LYS A 82 -32.27 -6.88 28.52
C LYS A 82 -31.68 -8.12 27.88
N ASP A 83 -32.30 -9.29 28.06
CA ASP A 83 -31.82 -10.53 27.50
C ASP A 83 -31.92 -10.51 25.95
N ARG A 84 -33.02 -10.01 25.41
CA ARG A 84 -33.20 -9.85 23.97
C ARG A 84 -32.21 -8.87 23.35
N ILE A 85 -31.91 -7.76 24.00
CA ILE A 85 -30.87 -6.81 23.57
C ILE A 85 -29.50 -7.50 23.51
N ALA A 86 -29.16 -8.32 24.50
CA ALA A 86 -27.87 -9.04 24.51
C ALA A 86 -27.74 -10.03 23.33
N GLU A 87 -28.81 -10.78 23.02
CA GLU A 87 -28.85 -11.66 21.85
C GLU A 87 -28.67 -10.88 20.53
N LEU A 88 -29.39 -9.76 20.39
CA LEU A 88 -29.32 -8.92 19.21
C LEU A 88 -27.95 -8.25 19.07
N ASP A 89 -27.33 -7.79 20.16
CA ASP A 89 -25.98 -7.21 20.14
C ASP A 89 -24.93 -8.26 19.72
N GLN A 90 -25.09 -9.51 20.16
CA GLN A 90 -24.23 -10.60 19.66
C GLN A 90 -24.43 -10.80 18.14
N ARG A 91 -25.69 -10.93 17.70
CA ARG A 91 -26.00 -11.12 16.27
C ARG A 91 -25.50 -9.93 15.43
N ARG A 92 -25.64 -8.71 15.94
CA ARG A 92 -25.10 -7.53 15.30
C ARG A 92 -23.58 -7.65 15.08
N GLY A 93 -22.84 -8.10 16.11
CA GLY A 93 -21.40 -8.32 15.99
C GLY A 93 -21.04 -9.31 14.89
N GLU A 94 -21.73 -10.45 14.82
CA GLU A 94 -21.53 -11.47 13.79
C GLU A 94 -21.79 -10.92 12.36
N VAL A 95 -22.92 -10.22 12.17
CA VAL A 95 -23.29 -9.62 10.88
C VAL A 95 -22.31 -8.51 10.49
N GLU A 96 -21.87 -7.67 11.42
CA GLU A 96 -20.87 -6.62 11.16
C GLU A 96 -19.51 -7.19 10.78
N GLU A 97 -19.11 -8.33 11.36
CA GLU A 97 -17.88 -9.03 10.99
C GLU A 97 -17.97 -9.62 9.57
N GLU A 98 -19.05 -10.35 9.25
CA GLU A 98 -19.29 -10.89 7.91
C GLU A 98 -19.34 -9.78 6.84
N LEU A 99 -20.06 -8.70 7.11
CA LEU A 99 -20.18 -7.55 6.20
C LEU A 99 -18.83 -6.84 6.00
N THR A 100 -18.05 -6.70 7.07
CA THR A 100 -16.71 -6.11 7.01
C THR A 100 -15.78 -6.97 6.16
N ALA A 101 -15.79 -8.29 6.35
CA ALA A 101 -14.99 -9.22 5.54
C ALA A 101 -15.34 -9.14 4.05
N LEU A 102 -16.64 -9.09 3.74
CA LEU A 102 -17.11 -8.96 2.35
C LEU A 102 -16.66 -7.64 1.71
N VAL A 103 -16.87 -6.51 2.40
CA VAL A 103 -16.48 -5.18 1.87
C VAL A 103 -14.96 -5.02 1.82
N ALA A 104 -14.21 -5.66 2.72
CA ALA A 104 -12.75 -5.67 2.70
C ALA A 104 -12.17 -6.38 1.46
N ALA A 105 -12.92 -7.27 0.83
CA ALA A 105 -12.51 -7.96 -0.41
C ALA A 105 -12.78 -7.13 -1.69
N ILE A 106 -13.56 -6.05 -1.59
CA ILE A 106 -13.86 -5.17 -2.73
C ILE A 106 -12.67 -4.20 -2.95
N PRO A 107 -12.13 -4.09 -4.18
CA PRO A 107 -11.06 -3.14 -4.48
C PRO A 107 -11.56 -1.69 -4.42
N ASN A 108 -10.62 -0.75 -4.33
CA ASN A 108 -10.96 0.68 -4.40
C ASN A 108 -11.53 1.04 -5.78
N ILE A 109 -12.35 2.09 -5.83
CA ILE A 109 -12.93 2.59 -7.08
C ILE A 109 -11.86 3.40 -7.83
N PRO A 110 -11.62 3.14 -9.13
CA PRO A 110 -10.73 3.97 -9.93
C PRO A 110 -11.26 5.39 -10.07
N ASP A 111 -10.35 6.38 -10.02
CA ASP A 111 -10.68 7.76 -10.37
C ASP A 111 -11.15 7.87 -11.83
N ALA A 112 -12.02 8.84 -12.11
CA ALA A 112 -12.55 9.04 -13.46
C ALA A 112 -11.48 9.34 -14.54
N SER A 113 -10.29 9.77 -14.13
CA SER A 113 -9.13 10.00 -15.02
C SER A 113 -8.31 8.74 -15.33
N VAL A 114 -8.61 7.60 -14.68
CA VAL A 114 -7.92 6.33 -14.94
C VAL A 114 -8.40 5.76 -16.28
N PRO A 115 -7.48 5.45 -17.22
CA PRO A 115 -7.85 4.89 -18.51
C PRO A 115 -8.44 3.48 -18.33
N TYR A 116 -9.44 3.17 -19.16
CA TYR A 116 -9.95 1.81 -19.23
C TYR A 116 -8.98 0.95 -20.02
N GLY A 117 -8.57 -0.19 -19.48
CA GLY A 117 -7.66 -1.12 -20.12
C GLY A 117 -7.65 -2.47 -19.43
N LYS A 118 -6.99 -3.43 -20.05
CA LYS A 118 -6.99 -4.84 -19.64
C LYS A 118 -5.76 -5.20 -18.80
N ASP A 119 -4.59 -4.75 -19.25
CA ASP A 119 -3.30 -5.10 -18.65
C ASP A 119 -2.27 -3.98 -18.90
N ASP A 120 -1.01 -4.21 -18.54
CA ASP A 120 0.11 -3.27 -18.67
C ASP A 120 0.32 -2.72 -20.07
N SER A 121 -0.07 -3.47 -21.11
CA SER A 121 0.03 -3.02 -22.50
C SER A 121 -0.93 -1.87 -22.85
N ASP A 122 -1.96 -1.66 -22.05
CA ASP A 122 -2.95 -0.58 -22.19
C ASP A 122 -2.60 0.66 -21.35
N ASN A 123 -1.49 0.67 -20.65
CA ASN A 123 -1.05 1.81 -19.83
C ASN A 123 -0.51 2.95 -20.71
N PRO A 124 -1.14 4.12 -20.81
CA PRO A 124 -0.65 5.21 -21.63
C PRO A 124 0.59 5.87 -21.02
N GLU A 125 1.57 6.17 -21.87
CA GLU A 125 2.70 7.01 -21.50
C GLU A 125 2.21 8.45 -21.23
N VAL A 126 2.62 9.00 -20.10
CA VAL A 126 2.31 10.37 -19.68
C VAL A 126 3.42 11.32 -20.07
N ARG A 127 4.67 10.91 -19.81
CA ARG A 127 5.90 11.66 -20.11
C ARG A 127 7.11 10.76 -20.06
N LYS A 128 8.19 11.23 -20.65
CA LYS A 128 9.51 10.57 -20.61
C LYS A 128 10.61 11.58 -20.34
N TRP A 129 11.75 11.08 -19.84
CA TRP A 129 12.96 11.85 -19.62
C TRP A 129 14.20 11.06 -20.04
N GLY A 130 15.13 11.73 -20.72
CA GLY A 130 16.32 11.10 -21.28
C GLY A 130 15.98 10.24 -22.53
N GLU A 131 17.04 9.79 -23.18
CA GLU A 131 16.93 8.88 -24.33
C GLU A 131 17.60 7.55 -23.98
N PRO A 132 17.08 6.41 -24.48
CA PRO A 132 17.70 5.10 -24.31
C PRO A 132 19.19 5.13 -24.62
N THR A 133 20.00 4.62 -23.69
CA THR A 133 21.46 4.63 -23.84
C THR A 133 21.88 3.85 -25.07
N GLN A 134 22.71 4.47 -25.92
CA GLN A 134 23.26 3.87 -27.12
C GLN A 134 24.70 3.42 -26.86
N PHE A 135 25.05 2.23 -27.33
CA PHE A 135 26.40 1.65 -27.25
C PHE A 135 26.96 1.41 -28.63
N ASP A 136 28.28 1.55 -28.77
CA ASP A 136 29.05 1.14 -29.94
C ASP A 136 29.59 -0.30 -29.83
N PHE A 137 29.22 -0.99 -28.77
CA PHE A 137 29.49 -2.38 -28.47
C PHE A 137 28.21 -3.11 -28.00
N GLU A 138 28.21 -4.42 -27.94
CA GLU A 138 27.08 -5.20 -27.41
C GLU A 138 27.03 -5.10 -25.90
N PRO A 139 25.98 -4.46 -25.30
CA PRO A 139 25.88 -4.30 -23.87
C PRO A 139 25.51 -5.61 -23.20
N LYS A 140 26.16 -5.86 -22.06
CA LYS A 140 25.87 -7.02 -21.18
C LYS A 140 24.69 -6.70 -20.26
N ALA A 141 23.98 -7.73 -19.87
CA ALA A 141 22.96 -7.64 -18.83
C ALA A 141 23.60 -7.58 -17.42
N HIS A 142 22.87 -6.99 -16.46
CA HIS A 142 23.34 -6.90 -15.06
C HIS A 142 23.63 -8.27 -14.41
N TRP A 143 22.97 -9.33 -14.86
CA TRP A 143 23.24 -10.70 -14.38
C TRP A 143 24.51 -11.33 -14.92
N ASP A 144 25.09 -10.76 -15.97
CA ASP A 144 26.41 -11.14 -16.49
C ASP A 144 27.49 -10.21 -15.91
N LEU A 145 27.26 -8.89 -15.92
CA LEU A 145 28.17 -7.87 -15.36
C LEU A 145 28.40 -8.05 -13.84
N GLY A 146 27.33 -8.37 -13.09
CA GLY A 146 27.39 -8.47 -11.64
C GLY A 146 28.42 -9.50 -11.15
N PRO A 147 28.38 -10.75 -11.64
CA PRO A 147 29.39 -11.75 -11.33
C PRO A 147 30.79 -11.38 -11.85
N GLU A 148 30.93 -10.84 -13.06
CA GLU A 148 32.23 -10.44 -13.62
C GLU A 148 32.91 -9.33 -12.80
N LEU A 149 32.13 -8.46 -12.18
CA LEU A 149 32.61 -7.37 -11.33
C LEU A 149 32.75 -7.79 -9.85
N GLY A 150 32.44 -9.04 -9.50
CA GLY A 150 32.39 -9.48 -8.10
C GLY A 150 31.31 -8.79 -7.24
N MET A 151 30.31 -8.14 -7.90
CA MET A 151 29.26 -7.38 -7.24
C MET A 151 28.06 -8.23 -6.82
N ILE A 152 27.71 -9.24 -7.63
CA ILE A 152 26.55 -10.10 -7.43
C ILE A 152 26.97 -11.56 -7.51
N ASP A 153 26.58 -12.37 -6.54
CA ASP A 153 26.80 -13.81 -6.51
C ASP A 153 25.46 -14.54 -6.40
N PHE A 154 25.00 -15.06 -7.52
CA PHE A 154 23.72 -15.78 -7.58
C PHE A 154 23.85 -17.20 -6.98
N ASP A 155 24.95 -17.90 -7.23
CA ASP A 155 25.16 -19.28 -6.78
C ASP A 155 25.21 -19.36 -5.25
N ARG A 156 25.94 -18.43 -4.61
CA ARG A 156 25.96 -18.34 -3.16
C ARG A 156 24.63 -17.83 -2.59
N GLY A 157 23.94 -16.93 -3.28
CA GLY A 157 22.58 -16.49 -2.89
C GLY A 157 21.62 -17.67 -2.85
N VAL A 158 21.59 -18.48 -3.91
CA VAL A 158 20.75 -19.71 -3.98
C VAL A 158 21.17 -20.73 -2.91
N LYS A 159 22.45 -20.88 -2.65
CA LYS A 159 22.94 -21.78 -1.57
C LYS A 159 22.45 -21.34 -0.19
N LEU A 160 22.32 -20.03 0.06
CA LEU A 160 21.92 -19.50 1.36
C LEU A 160 20.40 -19.58 1.59
N ALA A 161 19.59 -19.30 0.56
CA ALA A 161 18.15 -19.10 0.77
C ALA A 161 17.25 -19.69 -0.33
N GLY A 162 17.79 -20.27 -1.38
CA GLY A 162 17.04 -20.85 -2.49
C GLY A 162 16.98 -19.94 -3.73
N THR A 163 16.14 -20.32 -4.66
CA THR A 163 15.94 -19.59 -5.93
C THR A 163 15.46 -18.16 -5.68
N ARG A 164 15.76 -17.24 -6.61
CA ARG A 164 15.39 -15.81 -6.51
C ARG A 164 15.98 -15.08 -5.29
N PHE A 165 17.04 -15.63 -4.68
CA PHE A 165 17.90 -14.92 -3.76
C PHE A 165 19.28 -14.72 -4.39
N TYR A 166 19.92 -13.62 -4.06
CA TYR A 166 21.26 -13.26 -4.50
C TYR A 166 22.07 -12.71 -3.32
N LEU A 167 23.40 -12.70 -3.49
CA LEU A 167 24.32 -12.13 -2.51
C LEU A 167 25.06 -10.96 -3.15
N LEU A 168 25.12 -9.82 -2.48
CA LEU A 168 25.94 -8.70 -2.88
C LEU A 168 27.32 -8.77 -2.20
N GLY A 169 28.37 -8.57 -2.99
CA GLY A 169 29.75 -8.54 -2.52
C GLY A 169 30.45 -7.23 -2.87
N GLY A 170 31.56 -6.92 -2.24
CA GLY A 170 32.47 -5.84 -2.62
C GLY A 170 31.80 -4.53 -2.97
N MET A 171 31.96 -4.09 -4.22
CA MET A 171 31.38 -2.85 -4.74
C MET A 171 29.87 -2.93 -4.88
N GLY A 172 29.26 -4.11 -5.06
CA GLY A 172 27.81 -4.28 -5.08
C GLY A 172 27.19 -3.92 -3.74
N ALA A 173 27.67 -4.49 -2.64
CA ALA A 173 27.19 -4.15 -1.30
C ALA A 173 27.45 -2.68 -0.93
N ARG A 174 28.53 -2.09 -1.45
CA ARG A 174 28.79 -0.66 -1.26
C ARG A 174 27.82 0.20 -2.04
N MET A 175 27.52 -0.13 -3.29
CA MET A 175 26.58 0.60 -4.14
C MET A 175 25.14 0.53 -3.59
N GLU A 176 24.71 -0.62 -3.07
CA GLU A 176 23.42 -0.79 -2.42
C GLU A 176 23.25 0.22 -1.26
N ARG A 177 24.22 0.26 -0.34
CA ARG A 177 24.20 1.23 0.77
C ARG A 177 24.31 2.68 0.30
N ALA A 178 25.08 2.94 -0.75
CA ALA A 178 25.23 4.26 -1.33
C ALA A 178 23.91 4.76 -1.92
N LEU A 179 23.19 3.91 -2.66
CA LEU A 179 21.88 4.21 -3.22
C LEU A 179 20.83 4.45 -2.13
N ILE A 180 20.78 3.62 -1.10
CA ILE A 180 19.88 3.81 0.04
C ILE A 180 20.08 5.20 0.66
N ASN A 181 21.33 5.54 1.02
CA ASN A 181 21.62 6.82 1.66
C ASN A 181 21.33 8.01 0.71
N PHE A 182 21.69 7.88 -0.56
CA PHE A 182 21.44 8.91 -1.56
C PHE A 182 19.94 9.19 -1.73
N MET A 183 19.11 8.15 -1.82
CA MET A 183 17.65 8.27 -1.95
C MET A 183 17.03 8.88 -0.68
N ILE A 184 17.39 8.38 0.50
CA ILE A 184 16.89 8.91 1.79
C ILE A 184 17.27 10.37 1.95
N ASP A 185 18.53 10.76 1.72
CA ASP A 185 18.99 12.14 1.85
C ASP A 185 18.26 13.06 0.87
N THR A 186 18.00 12.58 -0.35
CA THR A 186 17.26 13.34 -1.37
C THR A 186 15.82 13.60 -0.94
N HIS A 187 15.13 12.59 -0.40
CA HIS A 187 13.76 12.76 0.10
C HIS A 187 13.71 13.61 1.37
N ASN A 188 14.68 13.48 2.27
CA ASN A 188 14.80 14.35 3.46
C ASN A 188 14.96 15.83 3.05
N GLN A 189 15.75 16.13 2.02
CA GLN A 189 15.89 17.48 1.47
C GLN A 189 14.59 18.01 0.85
N ALA A 190 13.72 17.12 0.36
CA ALA A 190 12.39 17.46 -0.16
C ALA A 190 11.33 17.60 0.96
N GLY A 191 11.72 17.47 2.24
CA GLY A 191 10.85 17.67 3.39
C GLY A 191 10.19 16.40 3.93
N PHE A 192 10.55 15.21 3.43
CA PHE A 192 10.10 13.97 4.03
C PHE A 192 10.81 13.75 5.37
N LYS A 193 10.04 13.28 6.36
CA LYS A 193 10.58 12.83 7.64
C LYS A 193 10.96 11.36 7.52
N GLU A 194 12.22 11.06 7.78
CA GLU A 194 12.72 9.69 7.81
C GLU A 194 12.24 8.94 9.05
N TRP A 195 11.86 7.67 8.84
CA TRP A 195 11.55 6.70 9.88
C TRP A 195 12.36 5.43 9.69
N TRP A 196 12.65 4.73 10.77
CA TRP A 196 13.30 3.42 10.77
C TRP A 196 12.37 2.39 11.41
N PRO A 197 11.42 1.83 10.64
CA PRO A 197 10.40 0.94 11.18
C PRO A 197 10.92 -0.49 11.36
N PRO A 198 10.26 -1.31 12.22
CA PRO A 198 10.49 -2.74 12.26
C PRO A 198 10.08 -3.40 10.93
N VAL A 199 10.76 -4.49 10.56
CA VAL A 199 10.45 -5.28 9.34
C VAL A 199 9.47 -6.44 9.61
N ILE A 200 9.17 -6.71 10.88
CA ILE A 200 8.11 -7.61 11.28
C ILE A 200 6.86 -6.78 11.57
N THR A 201 5.72 -7.24 11.09
CA THR A 201 4.43 -6.57 11.22
C THR A 201 3.35 -7.51 11.72
N ASN A 202 2.26 -6.97 12.26
CA ASN A 202 1.08 -7.73 12.67
C ASN A 202 0.00 -7.70 11.59
N GLN A 203 -0.98 -8.59 11.76
CA GLN A 203 -2.12 -8.74 10.85
C GLN A 203 -2.91 -7.44 10.66
N ASP A 204 -3.14 -6.67 11.74
CA ASP A 204 -3.90 -5.42 11.67
C ASP A 204 -3.23 -4.38 10.77
N SER A 205 -1.89 -4.33 10.78
CA SER A 205 -1.15 -3.39 9.92
C SER A 205 -1.25 -3.79 8.45
N LEU A 206 -1.19 -5.08 8.13
CA LEU A 206 -1.41 -5.61 6.77
C LEU A 206 -2.86 -5.41 6.31
N PHE A 207 -3.82 -5.56 7.21
CA PHE A 207 -5.21 -5.23 6.94
C PHE A 207 -5.37 -3.73 6.65
N GLY A 208 -4.76 -2.87 7.45
CA GLY A 208 -4.83 -1.42 7.34
C GLY A 208 -4.45 -0.88 5.96
N THR A 209 -3.44 -1.47 5.31
CA THR A 209 -2.97 -1.08 3.97
C THR A 209 -3.56 -1.91 2.83
N GLY A 210 -4.32 -2.98 3.14
CA GLY A 210 -5.06 -3.77 2.14
C GLY A 210 -4.28 -4.96 1.58
N GLN A 211 -3.16 -5.36 2.17
CA GLN A 211 -2.49 -6.61 1.83
C GLN A 211 -3.33 -7.81 2.26
N LEU A 212 -3.89 -7.78 3.46
CA LEU A 212 -4.82 -8.80 3.91
C LEU A 212 -6.28 -8.36 3.69
N PRO A 213 -7.18 -9.33 3.41
CA PRO A 213 -6.92 -10.78 3.26
C PRO A 213 -6.40 -11.22 1.88
N LYS A 214 -6.44 -10.34 0.86
CA LYS A 214 -6.33 -10.70 -0.57
C LYS A 214 -4.97 -11.29 -0.96
N PHE A 215 -3.87 -10.80 -0.41
CA PHE A 215 -2.50 -11.15 -0.81
C PHE A 215 -1.77 -12.01 0.21
N GLU A 216 -2.50 -12.79 1.01
CA GLU A 216 -1.90 -13.62 2.06
C GLU A 216 -0.86 -14.62 1.52
N GLU A 217 -1.09 -15.17 0.32
CA GLU A 217 -0.17 -16.11 -0.34
C GLU A 217 1.18 -15.50 -0.76
N ASP A 218 1.23 -14.15 -0.86
CA ASP A 218 2.46 -13.41 -1.19
C ASP A 218 3.27 -12.99 0.03
N LEU A 219 2.79 -13.28 1.25
CA LEU A 219 3.39 -12.85 2.50
C LEU A 219 4.22 -13.93 3.16
N TYR A 220 5.41 -13.58 3.66
CA TYR A 220 6.22 -14.42 4.53
C TYR A 220 5.69 -14.41 5.96
N HIS A 221 5.29 -15.58 6.47
CA HIS A 221 4.88 -15.76 7.86
C HIS A 221 6.09 -16.02 8.76
N VAL A 222 6.17 -15.32 9.89
CA VAL A 222 7.19 -15.54 10.93
C VAL A 222 6.59 -16.35 12.08
N GLN A 223 5.36 -16.02 12.46
CA GLN A 223 4.53 -16.70 13.46
C GLN A 223 3.06 -16.56 13.02
N PRO A 224 2.10 -17.24 13.65
CA PRO A 224 0.70 -17.22 13.22
C PRO A 224 0.14 -15.82 12.92
N ASP A 225 0.48 -14.80 13.72
CA ASP A 225 -0.05 -13.44 13.59
C ASP A 225 1.02 -12.41 13.22
N LEU A 226 2.23 -12.86 12.84
CA LEU A 226 3.36 -12.01 12.50
C LEU A 226 3.94 -12.36 11.12
N TYR A 227 4.29 -11.34 10.37
CA TYR A 227 4.73 -11.41 8.98
C TYR A 227 5.99 -10.56 8.77
N LEU A 228 6.76 -10.89 7.74
CA LEU A 228 7.73 -9.94 7.17
C LEU A 228 7.00 -8.96 6.26
N ILE A 229 7.39 -7.69 6.30
CA ILE A 229 6.74 -6.66 5.46
C ILE A 229 7.05 -6.84 3.97
N PRO A 230 6.04 -6.73 3.08
CA PRO A 230 6.28 -6.70 1.63
C PRO A 230 6.71 -5.31 1.12
N THR A 231 6.57 -4.28 1.95
CA THR A 231 6.86 -2.87 1.68
C THR A 231 6.82 -2.06 2.98
N ALA A 232 7.61 -1.01 3.09
CA ALA A 232 7.54 -0.08 4.21
C ALA A 232 6.23 0.73 4.25
N GLU A 233 5.46 0.76 3.16
CA GLU A 233 4.09 1.31 3.13
C GLU A 233 3.25 0.81 4.31
N VAL A 234 3.32 -0.50 4.60
CA VAL A 234 2.58 -1.12 5.72
C VAL A 234 2.91 -0.42 7.03
N GLN A 235 4.17 -0.26 7.32
CA GLN A 235 4.62 0.33 8.58
C GLN A 235 4.34 1.82 8.64
N LEU A 236 4.72 2.56 7.60
CA LEU A 236 4.58 4.02 7.58
C LEU A 236 3.12 4.47 7.64
N THR A 237 2.22 3.80 6.92
CA THR A 237 0.79 4.13 6.93
C THR A 237 0.17 3.85 8.30
N ASN A 238 0.55 2.74 8.96
CA ASN A 238 0.00 2.36 10.24
C ASN A 238 0.60 3.12 11.46
N ILE A 239 1.59 4.00 11.26
CA ILE A 239 2.06 4.91 12.34
C ILE A 239 0.88 5.65 12.98
N HIS A 240 -0.10 6.03 12.18
CA HIS A 240 -1.27 6.79 12.63
C HIS A 240 -2.56 5.96 12.73
N ARG A 241 -2.46 4.62 12.77
CA ARG A 241 -3.63 3.77 12.98
C ARG A 241 -4.35 4.14 14.27
N ASP A 242 -5.70 4.29 14.19
CA ASP A 242 -6.58 4.71 15.29
C ASP A 242 -6.29 6.11 15.83
N GLU A 243 -5.67 7.00 15.04
CA GLU A 243 -5.37 8.36 15.44
C GLU A 243 -6.25 9.41 14.75
N ILE A 244 -6.41 10.55 15.45
CA ILE A 244 -7.04 11.75 14.90
C ILE A 244 -5.98 12.85 14.81
N LEU A 245 -5.56 13.14 13.58
CA LEU A 245 -4.57 14.16 13.26
C LEU A 245 -5.18 15.57 13.35
N ASP A 246 -4.33 16.58 13.52
CA ASP A 246 -4.73 17.97 13.35
C ASP A 246 -4.55 18.39 11.88
N ALA A 247 -5.53 19.07 11.29
CA ALA A 247 -5.48 19.50 9.90
C ALA A 247 -4.26 20.37 9.57
N SER A 248 -3.71 21.10 10.56
CA SER A 248 -2.50 21.91 10.39
C SER A 248 -1.21 21.09 10.17
N GLN A 249 -1.25 19.78 10.48
CA GLN A 249 -0.11 18.88 10.24
C GLN A 249 -0.08 18.34 8.80
N LEU A 250 -1.22 18.42 8.07
CA LEU A 250 -1.34 17.86 6.73
C LEU A 250 -0.84 18.84 5.65
N PRO A 251 -0.12 18.38 4.60
CA PRO A 251 0.24 16.97 4.40
C PRO A 251 1.41 16.53 5.30
N LEU A 252 1.36 15.28 5.81
CA LEU A 252 2.50 14.61 6.40
C LEU A 252 3.26 13.83 5.32
N LEU A 253 4.59 13.92 5.34
CA LEU A 253 5.48 13.33 4.34
C LEU A 253 6.48 12.43 5.06
N TYR A 254 6.43 11.12 4.81
CA TYR A 254 7.27 10.11 5.47
C TYR A 254 8.06 9.31 4.45
N THR A 255 9.30 8.98 4.81
CA THR A 255 10.13 8.06 4.04
C THR A 255 10.82 7.06 4.95
N ALA A 256 11.07 5.87 4.44
CA ALA A 256 11.84 4.85 5.13
C ALA A 256 12.56 3.94 4.13
N PHE A 257 13.76 3.53 4.49
CA PHE A 257 14.41 2.37 3.90
C PHE A 257 14.00 1.11 4.66
N THR A 258 13.64 0.05 3.94
CA THR A 258 13.51 -1.30 4.51
C THR A 258 13.87 -2.37 3.48
N PRO A 259 14.38 -3.54 3.92
CA PRO A 259 14.21 -4.75 3.15
C PRO A 259 12.72 -5.06 3.03
N CYS A 260 12.32 -5.64 1.89
CA CYS A 260 10.97 -6.04 1.57
C CYS A 260 10.97 -7.51 1.17
N PHE A 261 9.90 -8.23 1.53
CA PHE A 261 9.83 -9.68 1.36
C PHE A 261 8.53 -10.06 0.66
N ARG A 262 8.63 -10.82 -0.45
CA ARG A 262 7.47 -11.29 -1.23
C ARG A 262 7.67 -12.74 -1.67
N GLU A 263 6.67 -13.59 -1.47
CA GLU A 263 6.67 -14.99 -1.93
C GLU A 263 6.58 -15.09 -3.45
N GLU A 264 6.13 -14.02 -4.14
CA GLU A 264 6.00 -14.00 -5.61
C GLU A 264 5.16 -15.17 -6.16
N ALA A 265 4.11 -15.56 -5.44
CA ALA A 265 3.32 -16.78 -5.69
C ALA A 265 2.72 -16.82 -7.11
N GLY A 266 2.33 -15.67 -7.66
CA GLY A 266 1.74 -15.54 -9.01
C GLY A 266 2.73 -15.30 -10.15
N SER A 267 4.06 -15.31 -9.90
CA SER A 267 5.05 -14.81 -10.85
C SER A 267 5.86 -15.88 -11.58
N ALA A 268 5.37 -17.11 -11.66
CA ALA A 268 6.08 -18.21 -12.30
C ALA A 268 6.46 -17.88 -13.76
N GLY A 269 7.75 -18.02 -14.09
CA GLY A 269 8.27 -17.83 -15.45
C GLY A 269 8.55 -16.38 -15.86
N ARG A 270 8.21 -15.36 -15.06
CA ARG A 270 8.49 -13.94 -15.34
C ARG A 270 9.82 -13.51 -14.71
N ASP A 271 10.63 -12.73 -15.46
CA ASP A 271 11.90 -12.13 -15.01
C ASP A 271 12.76 -13.10 -14.16
N THR A 272 13.01 -14.29 -14.71
CA THR A 272 13.69 -15.40 -13.99
C THR A 272 15.19 -15.21 -13.82
N ARG A 273 15.80 -14.21 -14.47
CA ARG A 273 17.22 -13.86 -14.39
C ARG A 273 17.44 -12.52 -13.70
N GLY A 274 18.59 -12.38 -13.07
CA GLY A 274 19.02 -11.13 -12.44
C GLY A 274 18.29 -10.81 -11.15
N ILE A 275 18.19 -9.50 -10.84
CA ILE A 275 17.70 -9.00 -9.56
C ILE A 275 16.40 -8.18 -9.70
N ILE A 276 15.69 -8.31 -10.83
CA ILE A 276 14.46 -7.54 -11.09
C ILE A 276 13.28 -8.09 -10.28
N ARG A 277 13.19 -9.43 -10.13
CA ARG A 277 12.10 -10.10 -9.39
C ARG A 277 12.67 -11.16 -8.45
N VAL A 278 12.74 -10.81 -7.18
CA VAL A 278 13.38 -11.56 -6.12
C VAL A 278 12.52 -11.59 -4.86
N HIS A 279 12.74 -12.58 -3.98
CA HIS A 279 11.97 -12.75 -2.75
C HIS A 279 12.30 -11.71 -1.67
N GLN A 280 13.56 -11.24 -1.66
CA GLN A 280 14.03 -10.18 -0.77
C GLN A 280 14.71 -9.09 -1.59
N PHE A 281 14.30 -7.85 -1.39
CA PHE A 281 14.87 -6.66 -2.05
C PHE A 281 14.80 -5.45 -1.14
N ASP A 282 15.67 -4.48 -1.40
CA ASP A 282 15.73 -3.23 -0.66
C ASP A 282 14.93 -2.13 -1.38
N LYS A 283 14.17 -1.36 -0.61
CA LYS A 283 13.33 -0.28 -1.12
C LYS A 283 13.35 0.93 -0.21
N VAL A 284 13.49 2.11 -0.80
CA VAL A 284 13.13 3.36 -0.14
C VAL A 284 11.67 3.65 -0.48
N GLU A 285 10.85 3.87 0.52
CA GLU A 285 9.41 4.10 0.39
C GLU A 285 9.06 5.51 0.82
N MET A 286 8.10 6.10 0.14
CA MET A 286 7.45 7.37 0.47
C MET A 286 5.98 7.13 0.82
N VAL A 287 5.51 7.76 1.90
CA VAL A 287 4.09 7.77 2.28
C VAL A 287 3.67 9.19 2.58
N LYS A 288 2.49 9.57 2.11
CA LYS A 288 1.87 10.87 2.43
C LYS A 288 0.49 10.68 3.03
N PHE A 289 0.16 11.56 3.99
CA PHE A 289 -1.20 11.73 4.49
C PHE A 289 -1.66 13.12 4.07
N ALA A 290 -2.76 13.20 3.36
CA ALA A 290 -3.22 14.45 2.77
C ALA A 290 -4.70 14.71 3.08
N LYS A 291 -5.11 15.98 2.97
CA LYS A 291 -6.53 16.32 2.90
C LYS A 291 -7.11 15.82 1.57
N PRO A 292 -8.40 15.41 1.54
CA PRO A 292 -9.04 14.89 0.32
C PRO A 292 -8.89 15.79 -0.90
N GLU A 293 -9.06 17.09 -0.72
CA GLU A 293 -9.01 18.11 -1.78
C GLU A 293 -7.62 18.32 -2.38
N ASP A 294 -6.54 17.92 -1.68
CA ASP A 294 -5.15 18.09 -2.13
C ASP A 294 -4.49 16.78 -2.58
N SER A 295 -5.11 15.64 -2.36
CA SER A 295 -4.45 14.35 -2.52
C SER A 295 -3.97 14.06 -3.94
N MET A 296 -4.64 14.57 -4.98
CA MET A 296 -4.18 14.42 -6.36
C MET A 296 -2.93 15.26 -6.65
N ASN A 297 -2.83 16.48 -6.11
CA ASN A 297 -1.59 17.27 -6.19
C ASN A 297 -0.45 16.58 -5.44
N GLN A 298 -0.75 15.96 -4.31
CA GLN A 298 0.23 15.21 -3.53
C GLN A 298 0.71 13.94 -4.27
N LEU A 299 -0.13 13.32 -5.11
CA LEU A 299 0.29 12.24 -6.00
C LEU A 299 1.28 12.74 -7.05
N GLU A 300 0.95 13.82 -7.77
CA GLU A 300 1.85 14.38 -8.78
C GLU A 300 3.20 14.78 -8.17
N SER A 301 3.22 15.41 -7.01
CA SER A 301 4.46 15.76 -6.35
C SER A 301 5.25 14.54 -5.85
N MET A 302 4.58 13.43 -5.49
CA MET A 302 5.26 12.18 -5.12
C MET A 302 5.97 11.54 -6.32
N VAL A 303 5.30 11.52 -7.48
CA VAL A 303 5.89 11.04 -8.74
C VAL A 303 7.13 11.87 -9.08
N GLN A 304 7.05 13.20 -8.98
CA GLN A 304 8.20 14.09 -9.25
C GLN A 304 9.38 13.83 -8.31
N GLU A 305 9.15 13.49 -7.05
CA GLU A 305 10.22 13.14 -6.11
C GLU A 305 10.89 11.81 -6.47
N ALA A 306 10.14 10.82 -6.97
CA ALA A 306 10.72 9.59 -7.48
C ALA A 306 11.48 9.81 -8.79
N GLU A 307 10.93 10.58 -9.74
CA GLU A 307 11.60 10.97 -11.00
C GLU A 307 12.92 11.69 -10.75
N LYS A 308 12.98 12.54 -9.72
CA LYS A 308 14.18 13.30 -9.34
C LYS A 308 15.38 12.41 -9.04
N ILE A 309 15.16 11.24 -8.41
CA ILE A 309 16.24 10.27 -8.17
C ILE A 309 16.85 9.80 -9.50
N LEU A 310 16.01 9.43 -10.47
CA LEU A 310 16.47 8.97 -11.78
C LEU A 310 17.15 10.08 -12.57
N GLN A 311 16.63 11.29 -12.52
CA GLN A 311 17.24 12.48 -13.16
C GLN A 311 18.62 12.79 -12.59
N LEU A 312 18.78 12.77 -11.27
CA LEU A 312 20.07 12.97 -10.61
C LEU A 312 21.08 11.88 -10.95
N LEU A 313 20.62 10.64 -11.14
CA LEU A 313 21.44 9.52 -11.57
C LEU A 313 21.66 9.47 -13.09
N GLY A 314 20.99 10.32 -13.87
CA GLY A 314 21.11 10.35 -15.33
C GLY A 314 20.55 9.10 -16.02
N LEU A 315 19.56 8.45 -15.44
CA LEU A 315 18.95 7.24 -15.97
C LEU A 315 17.69 7.57 -16.79
N PRO A 316 17.60 7.13 -18.06
CA PRO A 316 16.42 7.36 -18.89
C PRO A 316 15.20 6.59 -18.36
N TYR A 317 14.05 7.24 -18.35
CA TYR A 317 12.80 6.64 -17.89
C TYR A 317 11.59 7.21 -18.63
N HIS A 318 10.45 6.53 -18.48
CA HIS A 318 9.15 7.11 -18.77
C HIS A 318 8.17 6.90 -17.60
N VAL A 319 7.08 7.65 -17.61
CA VAL A 319 5.99 7.55 -16.65
C VAL A 319 4.74 7.11 -17.38
N VAL A 320 4.07 6.09 -16.88
CA VAL A 320 2.80 5.58 -17.39
C VAL A 320 1.69 5.74 -16.34
N THR A 321 0.46 5.96 -16.79
CA THR A 321 -0.72 5.84 -15.90
C THR A 321 -1.24 4.43 -15.99
N LEU A 322 -1.42 3.75 -14.86
CA LEU A 322 -2.00 2.42 -14.86
C LEU A 322 -3.48 2.47 -15.25
N CYS A 323 -3.88 1.56 -16.13
CA CYS A 323 -5.26 1.37 -16.54
C CYS A 323 -6.06 0.59 -15.49
N THR A 324 -7.38 0.51 -15.67
CA THR A 324 -8.28 -0.18 -14.72
C THR A 324 -7.93 -1.64 -14.48
N GLY A 325 -7.40 -2.34 -15.47
CA GLY A 325 -7.03 -3.76 -15.38
C GLY A 325 -5.69 -4.02 -14.68
N ASP A 326 -4.83 -2.99 -14.56
CA ASP A 326 -3.48 -3.11 -13.99
C ASP A 326 -3.32 -2.39 -12.63
N ILE A 327 -4.20 -1.44 -12.33
CA ILE A 327 -4.12 -0.66 -11.07
C ILE A 327 -4.24 -1.53 -9.83
N GLY A 328 -3.40 -1.28 -8.81
CA GLY A 328 -3.35 -2.02 -7.55
C GLY A 328 -4.65 -1.95 -6.74
N PHE A 329 -4.91 -2.97 -5.93
CA PHE A 329 -6.15 -3.19 -5.18
C PHE A 329 -6.62 -1.98 -4.36
N SER A 330 -5.72 -1.33 -3.62
CA SER A 330 -6.04 -0.20 -2.75
C SER A 330 -6.05 1.15 -3.47
N ALA A 331 -5.47 1.24 -4.67
CA ALA A 331 -5.29 2.49 -5.38
C ALA A 331 -6.55 2.92 -6.14
N CYS A 332 -6.85 4.23 -6.09
CA CYS A 332 -7.81 4.88 -6.99
C CYS A 332 -7.15 5.43 -8.25
N LYS A 333 -5.87 5.80 -8.17
CA LYS A 333 -5.02 6.22 -9.29
C LYS A 333 -3.57 5.87 -9.01
N CYS A 334 -2.87 5.41 -10.03
CA CYS A 334 -1.48 5.00 -9.92
C CYS A 334 -0.67 5.44 -11.15
N TYR A 335 0.55 5.88 -10.91
CA TYR A 335 1.56 6.08 -11.92
C TYR A 335 2.73 5.14 -11.67
N ASP A 336 3.18 4.43 -12.71
CA ASP A 336 4.44 3.72 -12.68
C ASP A 336 5.52 4.52 -13.40
N ILE A 337 6.71 4.51 -12.82
CA ILE A 337 7.93 5.01 -13.44
C ILE A 337 8.73 3.80 -13.86
N GLU A 338 9.08 3.74 -15.14
CA GLU A 338 9.80 2.63 -15.72
C GLU A 338 11.14 3.12 -16.26
N VAL A 339 12.24 2.50 -15.80
CA VAL A 339 13.62 2.83 -16.20
C VAL A 339 14.04 2.00 -17.41
N TRP A 340 14.80 2.61 -18.29
CA TRP A 340 15.37 1.91 -19.43
C TRP A 340 16.39 0.86 -19.01
N LEU A 341 16.22 -0.37 -19.46
CA LEU A 341 17.17 -1.47 -19.30
C LEU A 341 17.64 -2.00 -20.67
N PRO A 342 18.88 -1.74 -21.05
CA PRO A 342 19.46 -2.17 -22.32
C PRO A 342 19.31 -3.67 -22.61
N SER A 343 19.49 -4.53 -21.60
CA SER A 343 19.37 -5.99 -21.74
C SER A 343 17.97 -6.48 -22.13
N TYR A 344 16.96 -5.76 -21.77
CA TYR A 344 15.56 -6.03 -22.14
C TYR A 344 15.15 -5.28 -23.41
N ASN A 345 15.93 -4.29 -23.84
CA ASN A 345 15.55 -3.32 -24.86
C ASN A 345 14.15 -2.74 -24.60
N ALA A 346 13.87 -2.44 -23.33
CA ALA A 346 12.57 -2.00 -22.84
C ALA A 346 12.70 -1.18 -21.54
N TYR A 347 11.67 -0.44 -21.22
CA TYR A 347 11.47 0.14 -19.92
C TYR A 347 10.94 -0.91 -18.94
N LYS A 348 11.37 -0.84 -17.68
CA LYS A 348 10.96 -1.73 -16.59
C LYS A 348 10.61 -0.93 -15.36
N GLU A 349 9.52 -1.28 -14.72
CA GLU A 349 9.03 -0.65 -13.51
C GLU A 349 10.12 -0.56 -12.43
N ILE A 350 10.34 0.64 -11.90
CA ILE A 350 11.28 0.93 -10.80
C ILE A 350 10.58 1.62 -9.62
N SER A 351 9.45 2.24 -9.87
CA SER A 351 8.60 2.88 -8.85
C SER A 351 7.14 2.81 -9.27
N SER A 352 6.27 2.59 -8.29
CA SER A 352 4.83 2.71 -8.43
C SER A 352 4.32 3.69 -7.39
N CYS A 353 3.62 4.76 -7.80
CA CYS A 353 3.11 5.82 -6.96
C CYS A 353 1.58 5.82 -6.98
N SER A 354 0.95 5.57 -5.84
CA SER A 354 -0.48 5.37 -5.72
C SER A 354 -1.15 6.40 -4.81
N ASN A 355 -2.33 6.87 -5.20
CA ASN A 355 -3.29 7.52 -4.32
C ASN A 355 -4.36 6.49 -3.95
N CYS A 356 -4.58 6.28 -2.66
CA CYS A 356 -5.57 5.33 -2.16
C CYS A 356 -6.86 6.01 -1.69
N TRP A 357 -6.97 7.33 -1.81
CA TRP A 357 -8.04 8.11 -1.19
C TRP A 357 -8.21 7.74 0.29
N ASP A 358 -9.44 7.55 0.76
CA ASP A 358 -9.76 7.17 2.13
C ASP A 358 -9.79 5.64 2.36
N PHE A 359 -9.45 4.84 1.35
CA PHE A 359 -9.58 3.38 1.38
C PHE A 359 -8.75 2.73 2.51
N GLN A 360 -7.47 3.09 2.60
CA GLN A 360 -6.58 2.61 3.67
C GLN A 360 -6.88 3.32 5.00
N ALA A 361 -7.15 4.62 4.97
CA ALA A 361 -7.50 5.38 6.16
C ALA A 361 -8.78 4.85 6.84
N ARG A 362 -9.75 4.33 6.07
CA ARG A 362 -10.95 3.67 6.60
C ARG A 362 -10.61 2.33 7.28
N ARG A 363 -9.69 1.55 6.69
CA ARG A 363 -9.24 0.27 7.26
C ARG A 363 -8.43 0.47 8.55
N ALA A 364 -7.56 1.46 8.55
CA ALA A 364 -6.68 1.78 9.68
C ALA A 364 -7.25 2.84 10.63
N ASN A 365 -8.49 3.33 10.39
CA ASN A 365 -9.16 4.35 11.19
C ASN A 365 -8.32 5.62 11.40
N ILE A 366 -7.69 6.13 10.32
CA ILE A 366 -6.87 7.34 10.36
C ILE A 366 -7.72 8.54 9.98
N ARG A 367 -7.92 9.46 10.90
CA ARG A 367 -8.81 10.60 10.76
C ARG A 367 -8.08 11.92 10.98
N TYR A 368 -8.69 13.01 10.58
CA TYR A 368 -8.26 14.36 10.95
C TYR A 368 -9.43 15.22 11.38
N LYS A 369 -9.14 16.25 12.17
CA LYS A 369 -10.09 17.28 12.60
C LYS A 369 -9.63 18.64 12.07
N ASP A 370 -10.60 19.43 11.62
CA ASP A 370 -10.42 20.83 11.24
C ASP A 370 -11.57 21.65 11.80
N PRO A 371 -11.50 22.10 13.07
CA PRO A 371 -12.61 22.82 13.71
C PRO A 371 -12.97 24.15 13.04
N ALA A 372 -12.10 24.68 12.19
CA ALA A 372 -12.36 25.89 11.42
C ALA A 372 -13.26 25.62 10.19
N GLU A 373 -13.23 24.41 9.64
CA GLU A 373 -13.94 24.06 8.41
C GLU A 373 -15.17 23.17 8.65
N PHE A 374 -15.09 22.23 9.63
CA PHE A 374 -16.19 21.30 9.88
C PHE A 374 -16.25 20.82 11.33
N LYS A 375 -17.41 20.27 11.70
CA LYS A 375 -17.63 19.63 13.00
C LYS A 375 -17.33 18.13 12.91
N GLY A 376 -16.61 17.60 13.89
CA GLY A 376 -16.26 16.16 13.96
C GLY A 376 -14.92 15.84 13.30
N THR A 377 -14.83 14.68 12.68
CA THR A 377 -13.61 14.19 12.01
C THR A 377 -13.91 13.69 10.61
N ARG A 378 -12.92 13.74 9.72
CA ARG A 378 -12.93 13.12 8.39
C ARG A 378 -11.76 12.15 8.26
N LEU A 379 -11.85 11.20 7.33
CA LEU A 379 -10.73 10.34 6.97
C LEU A 379 -9.70 11.14 6.15
N VAL A 380 -8.41 10.89 6.39
CA VAL A 380 -7.35 11.39 5.53
C VAL A 380 -7.33 10.59 4.21
N HIS A 381 -6.69 11.14 3.19
CA HIS A 381 -6.25 10.36 2.04
C HIS A 381 -4.81 9.89 2.27
N THR A 382 -4.51 8.64 1.91
CA THR A 382 -3.17 8.06 1.99
C THR A 382 -2.59 7.87 0.59
N LEU A 383 -1.30 8.11 0.47
CA LEU A 383 -0.53 7.91 -0.76
C LEU A 383 0.75 7.17 -0.42
N ASN A 384 1.18 6.31 -1.32
CA ASN A 384 2.46 5.61 -1.21
C ASN A 384 3.18 5.58 -2.55
N GLY A 385 4.50 5.47 -2.51
CA GLY A 385 5.30 5.33 -3.71
C GLY A 385 6.74 4.94 -3.41
N SER A 386 7.34 4.14 -4.29
CA SER A 386 8.75 3.79 -4.15
C SER A 386 9.63 4.98 -4.54
N GLY A 387 10.59 5.29 -3.72
CA GLY A 387 11.53 6.37 -3.95
C GLY A 387 13.01 5.98 -3.87
N LEU A 388 13.49 4.84 -4.45
CA LEU A 388 13.03 3.85 -5.41
C LEU A 388 13.27 2.41 -4.91
N ALA A 389 13.05 1.42 -5.81
CA ALA A 389 13.55 0.05 -5.64
C ALA A 389 15.08 0.03 -5.84
N VAL A 390 15.85 -0.24 -4.78
CA VAL A 390 17.30 -0.04 -4.75
C VAL A 390 18.01 -1.00 -5.71
N GLY A 391 17.69 -2.29 -5.65
CA GLY A 391 18.31 -3.30 -6.53
C GLY A 391 18.02 -3.05 -8.01
N ARG A 392 16.80 -2.63 -8.37
CA ARG A 392 16.47 -2.25 -9.76
C ARG A 392 17.25 -1.02 -10.21
N THR A 393 17.46 -0.05 -9.33
CA THR A 393 18.28 1.13 -9.61
C THR A 393 19.75 0.72 -9.82
N MET A 394 20.29 -0.19 -9.00
CA MET A 394 21.64 -0.74 -9.20
C MET A 394 21.76 -1.44 -10.56
N ALA A 395 20.80 -2.30 -10.92
CA ALA A 395 20.77 -2.96 -12.22
C ALA A 395 20.76 -1.95 -13.38
N ALA A 396 19.94 -0.89 -13.27
CA ALA A 396 19.86 0.16 -14.27
C ALA A 396 21.19 0.93 -14.39
N ILE A 397 21.87 1.25 -13.28
CA ILE A 397 23.21 1.87 -13.31
C ILE A 397 24.21 0.94 -14.01
N MET A 398 24.25 -0.33 -13.60
CA MET A 398 25.19 -1.29 -14.21
C MET A 398 25.00 -1.39 -15.72
N GLU A 399 23.78 -1.47 -16.20
CA GLU A 399 23.49 -1.64 -17.61
C GLU A 399 23.68 -0.35 -18.44
N ASN A 400 23.26 0.82 -17.92
CA ASN A 400 23.36 2.09 -18.65
C ASN A 400 24.75 2.74 -18.60
N TYR A 401 25.54 2.43 -17.58
CA TYR A 401 26.85 3.03 -17.35
C TYR A 401 28.02 2.07 -17.58
N GLN A 402 27.77 0.93 -18.24
CA GLN A 402 28.82 -0.03 -18.59
C GLN A 402 29.72 0.51 -19.70
N ASN A 403 30.99 0.14 -19.65
CA ASN A 403 32.01 0.46 -20.64
C ASN A 403 32.41 -0.78 -21.43
N ALA A 404 33.00 -0.59 -22.61
CA ALA A 404 33.43 -1.69 -23.51
C ALA A 404 34.46 -2.63 -22.83
N ASP A 405 35.22 -2.15 -21.82
CA ASP A 405 36.19 -2.94 -21.05
C ASP A 405 35.56 -3.75 -19.90
N GLY A 406 34.23 -3.75 -19.81
CA GLY A 406 33.50 -4.45 -18.74
C GLY A 406 33.44 -3.70 -17.41
N SER A 407 34.01 -2.51 -17.31
CA SER A 407 33.87 -1.64 -16.16
C SER A 407 32.53 -0.90 -16.15
N VAL A 408 32.15 -0.34 -14.98
CA VAL A 408 30.93 0.47 -14.83
C VAL A 408 31.31 1.84 -14.26
N THR A 409 30.94 2.90 -14.94
CA THR A 409 31.10 4.28 -14.48
C THR A 409 30.07 4.56 -13.38
N VAL A 410 30.50 5.14 -12.28
CA VAL A 410 29.61 5.55 -11.18
C VAL A 410 28.99 6.92 -11.51
N PRO A 411 27.65 7.05 -11.49
CA PRO A 411 26.98 8.34 -11.68
C PRO A 411 27.54 9.41 -10.73
N GLU A 412 27.73 10.62 -11.22
CA GLU A 412 28.38 11.69 -10.47
C GLU A 412 27.72 11.96 -9.11
N ALA A 413 26.38 12.00 -9.07
CA ALA A 413 25.61 12.22 -7.84
C ALA A 413 25.83 11.11 -6.78
N LEU A 414 26.21 9.89 -7.21
CA LEU A 414 26.43 8.75 -6.31
C LEU A 414 27.87 8.67 -5.79
N ARG A 415 28.84 9.31 -6.46
CA ARG A 415 30.28 9.23 -6.10
C ARG A 415 30.59 9.61 -4.65
N PRO A 416 30.01 10.65 -4.05
CA PRO A 416 30.22 10.99 -2.65
C PRO A 416 29.85 9.84 -1.71
N TYR A 417 28.77 9.12 -1.98
CA TYR A 417 28.30 7.97 -1.21
C TYR A 417 29.15 6.71 -1.47
N MET A 418 29.82 6.65 -2.61
CA MET A 418 30.79 5.61 -2.99
C MET A 418 32.22 5.91 -2.52
N GLY A 419 32.42 7.01 -1.74
CA GLY A 419 33.75 7.42 -1.26
C GLY A 419 34.67 7.92 -2.37
N GLY A 420 34.09 8.57 -3.39
CA GLY A 420 34.82 9.17 -4.50
C GLY A 420 35.21 8.19 -5.63
N ILE A 421 34.73 6.93 -5.58
CA ILE A 421 34.99 5.97 -6.66
C ILE A 421 34.22 6.41 -7.90
N GLU A 422 34.93 6.55 -9.01
CA GLU A 422 34.38 6.96 -10.30
C GLU A 422 34.09 5.80 -11.24
N VAL A 423 34.84 4.71 -11.14
CA VAL A 423 34.71 3.55 -12.03
C VAL A 423 34.91 2.25 -11.23
N ILE A 424 33.99 1.32 -11.38
CA ILE A 424 34.08 -0.04 -10.84
C ILE A 424 34.66 -0.92 -11.95
N ARG A 425 35.72 -1.66 -11.66
CA ARG A 425 36.44 -2.51 -12.60
C ARG A 425 36.32 -3.98 -12.24
N PRO A 426 36.41 -4.90 -13.22
CA PRO A 426 36.57 -6.31 -12.94
C PRO A 426 37.79 -6.58 -12.06
N GLU A 427 37.67 -7.55 -11.13
CA GLU A 427 38.81 -8.00 -10.26
C GLU A 427 39.87 -8.75 -11.04
#